data_ea695e8f09a4dc8a9334ee07b0442b88
#
_entry.id   ea695e8f09a4dc8a9334ee07b0442b88
#
_cell.length_a   1.000
_cell.length_b   1.000
_cell.length_c   1.000
_cell.angle_alpha   90.00
_cell.angle_beta   90.00
_cell.angle_gamma   90.00
#
_symmetry.space_group_name_H-M   'P 1'
#
loop_
_entity.id
_entity.type
_entity.pdbx_description
1 polymer ?
#
loop_
_entity_poly.entity_id
_entity_poly.type
_entity_poly.pdbx_seq_one_letter_code
_entity_poly.pdbx_strand_id
1 'polypeptide(L)'
;SMEEMLRQMQRMSDPSYLATMTMSQLYDTVYESRLPIIDGLLYPGTYLFVGAPKVGKSFLMAQIAYHVSTGIPLWKYSVHTGTVLYLALEDDYRRLQERLYRMFGVEGTDTLHFATCAKQLGAGLYEQLTRFVSEHRDTRLIIIDTLQKIREASGDRYSYASDYEMIGQLKHFADQTGIALLLVHHTRKQQADDKFDMISGTNGLLVAADGAFVLQKEKRTGNTAVLEVSGRDQPEQRLILKKDMERLVWELEKSETDLWQIPPDPILEKVVALLSEDILEWSGTPTELAEALHLELKPNLLTKHLNVNAGRLFHECRTQYENIRTHAGRRIILKRVSEQRDDA
;
A
#
# COMPACT_ATOMS: atom_id res chain seq x y z
N SER A 1 15.52 -31.32 11.41
CA SER A 1 16.14 -32.36 10.56
C SER A 1 15.39 -32.45 9.23
N MET A 2 16.01 -33.08 8.23
CA MET A 2 15.38 -33.31 6.92
C MET A 2 14.09 -34.15 7.05
N GLU A 3 14.05 -35.09 7.99
CA GLU A 3 12.86 -35.90 8.28
C GLU A 3 11.70 -35.07 8.85
N GLU A 4 11.96 -34.09 9.69
CA GLU A 4 10.94 -33.17 10.22
C GLU A 4 10.36 -32.29 9.12
N MET A 5 11.21 -31.82 8.21
CA MET A 5 10.79 -31.03 7.06
C MET A 5 9.92 -31.85 6.10
N LEU A 6 10.27 -33.11 5.83
CA LEU A 6 9.48 -34.02 5.01
C LEU A 6 8.12 -34.33 5.67
N ARG A 7 8.08 -34.59 6.98
CA ARG A 7 6.83 -34.81 7.72
C ARG A 7 5.94 -33.56 7.71
N GLN A 8 6.53 -32.38 7.80
CA GLN A 8 5.79 -31.12 7.74
C GLN A 8 5.22 -30.88 6.34
N MET A 9 5.97 -31.15 5.28
CA MET A 9 5.49 -31.09 3.89
C MET A 9 4.33 -32.08 3.64
N GLN A 10 4.45 -33.31 4.15
CA GLN A 10 3.39 -34.31 4.05
C GLN A 10 2.11 -33.87 4.79
N ARG A 11 2.23 -33.27 5.97
CA ARG A 11 1.08 -32.70 6.69
C ARG A 11 0.43 -31.55 5.94
N MET A 12 1.23 -30.66 5.35
CA MET A 12 0.72 -29.52 4.59
C MET A 12 0.03 -29.93 3.28
N SER A 13 0.33 -31.10 2.73
CA SER A 13 -0.34 -31.65 1.55
C SER A 13 -1.66 -32.37 1.87
N ASP A 14 -1.97 -32.62 3.14
CA ASP A 14 -3.23 -33.22 3.56
C ASP A 14 -4.34 -32.12 3.55
N PRO A 15 -5.41 -32.30 2.73
CA PRO A 15 -6.50 -31.34 2.67
C PRO A 15 -7.24 -31.12 4.00
N SER A 16 -7.15 -32.05 4.93
CA SER A 16 -7.78 -31.96 6.25
C SER A 16 -6.91 -31.21 7.28
N TYR A 17 -5.64 -30.92 6.95
CA TYR A 17 -4.72 -30.28 7.87
C TYR A 17 -4.95 -28.77 7.91
N LEU A 18 -5.30 -28.25 9.10
CA LEU A 18 -5.38 -26.82 9.35
C LEU A 18 -4.03 -26.32 9.90
N ALA A 19 -3.32 -25.54 9.09
CA ALA A 19 -2.08 -24.91 9.54
C ALA A 19 -2.39 -23.80 10.57
N THR A 20 -1.80 -23.90 11.74
CA THR A 20 -1.99 -22.94 12.83
C THR A 20 -0.66 -22.49 13.40
N MET A 21 -0.67 -21.33 14.02
CA MET A 21 0.42 -20.80 14.83
C MET A 21 -0.09 -20.49 16.24
N THR A 22 0.72 -20.77 17.23
CA THR A 22 0.42 -20.34 18.60
C THR A 22 0.74 -18.85 18.79
N MET A 23 0.12 -18.23 19.80
CA MET A 23 0.44 -16.84 20.16
C MET A 23 1.94 -16.65 20.44
N SER A 24 2.58 -17.61 21.10
CA SER A 24 4.03 -17.56 21.36
C SER A 24 4.85 -17.62 20.08
N GLN A 25 4.45 -18.42 19.11
CA GLN A 25 5.10 -18.47 17.79
C GLN A 25 4.92 -17.15 17.02
N LEU A 26 3.75 -16.52 17.13
CA LEU A 26 3.52 -15.18 16.53
C LEU A 26 4.47 -14.14 17.13
N TYR A 27 4.67 -14.14 18.45
CA TYR A 27 5.57 -13.20 19.12
C TYR A 27 7.06 -13.47 18.85
N ASP A 28 7.41 -14.70 18.51
CA ASP A 28 8.78 -15.09 18.17
C ASP A 28 9.10 -14.91 16.67
N THR A 29 8.11 -14.55 15.87
CA THR A 29 8.26 -14.36 14.42
C THR A 29 8.46 -12.88 14.09
N VAL A 30 9.42 -12.59 13.22
CA VAL A 30 9.59 -11.28 12.59
C VAL A 30 8.96 -11.35 11.21
N TYR A 31 7.93 -10.56 11.00
CA TYR A 31 7.31 -10.45 9.68
C TYR A 31 8.01 -9.39 8.84
N GLU A 32 8.18 -9.71 7.56
CA GLU A 32 8.78 -8.79 6.60
C GLU A 32 7.94 -7.52 6.46
N SER A 33 8.57 -6.36 6.59
CA SER A 33 7.95 -5.07 6.38
C SER A 33 8.23 -4.59 4.97
N ARG A 34 7.18 -4.11 4.30
CA ARG A 34 7.28 -3.56 2.95
C ARG A 34 7.26 -2.04 3.00
N LEU A 35 8.07 -1.42 2.13
CA LEU A 35 8.08 0.04 1.98
C LEU A 35 6.68 0.53 1.54
N PRO A 36 6.19 1.65 2.09
CA PRO A 36 5.02 2.32 1.54
C PRO A 36 5.29 2.78 0.10
N ILE A 37 4.24 2.98 -0.67
CA ILE A 37 4.33 3.57 -2.01
C ILE A 37 4.47 5.08 -1.89
N ILE A 38 3.63 5.67 -1.03
CA ILE A 38 3.65 7.09 -0.65
C ILE A 38 3.60 7.13 0.87
N ASP A 39 4.65 7.65 1.49
CA ASP A 39 4.78 7.68 2.95
C ASP A 39 3.59 8.36 3.62
N GLY A 40 2.93 7.64 4.52
CA GLY A 40 1.78 8.14 5.26
C GLY A 40 0.48 8.23 4.47
N LEU A 41 0.45 7.83 3.19
CA LEU A 41 -0.74 7.95 2.34
C LEU A 41 -1.13 6.64 1.63
N LEU A 42 -0.20 5.95 0.98
CA LEU A 42 -0.48 4.74 0.21
C LEU A 42 0.53 3.64 0.51
N TYR A 43 0.02 2.49 0.91
CA TYR A 43 0.79 1.30 1.26
C TYR A 43 0.53 0.17 0.26
N PRO A 44 1.39 -0.87 0.21
CA PRO A 44 1.06 -2.08 -0.53
C PRO A 44 -0.28 -2.66 -0.08
N GLY A 45 -1.08 -3.13 -1.03
CA GLY A 45 -2.42 -3.66 -0.78
C GLY A 45 -3.42 -3.23 -1.84
N THR A 46 -4.69 -3.53 -1.59
CA THR A 46 -5.79 -3.24 -2.51
C THR A 46 -6.71 -2.19 -1.92
N TYR A 47 -6.88 -1.09 -2.64
CA TYR A 47 -7.66 0.07 -2.21
C TYR A 47 -8.71 0.42 -3.24
N LEU A 48 -9.90 0.78 -2.76
CA LEU A 48 -10.92 1.42 -3.59
C LEU A 48 -10.65 2.93 -3.68
N PHE A 49 -10.79 3.49 -4.87
CA PHE A 49 -10.80 4.92 -5.08
C PHE A 49 -12.17 5.32 -5.62
N VAL A 50 -12.96 5.95 -4.78
CA VAL A 50 -14.39 6.20 -5.05
C VAL A 50 -14.73 7.68 -5.07
N GLY A 51 -15.77 8.01 -5.82
CA GLY A 51 -16.31 9.36 -5.92
C GLY A 51 -17.33 9.45 -7.04
N ALA A 52 -18.13 10.50 -7.02
CA ALA A 52 -19.13 10.75 -8.03
C ALA A 52 -18.50 10.88 -9.44
N PRO A 53 -19.25 10.58 -10.51
CA PRO A 53 -18.80 10.86 -11.87
C PRO A 53 -18.39 12.35 -12.01
N LYS A 54 -17.33 12.60 -12.79
CA LYS A 54 -16.82 13.96 -13.10
C LYS A 54 -16.29 14.75 -11.90
N VAL A 55 -16.06 14.13 -10.75
CA VAL A 55 -15.44 14.79 -9.59
C VAL A 55 -13.95 15.08 -9.80
N GLY A 56 -13.32 14.40 -10.75
CA GLY A 56 -11.89 14.57 -11.07
C GLY A 56 -10.99 13.41 -10.61
N LYS A 57 -11.57 12.22 -10.40
CA LYS A 57 -10.83 11.01 -10.00
C LYS A 57 -9.68 10.67 -10.95
N SER A 58 -9.94 10.61 -12.24
CA SER A 58 -8.93 10.22 -13.24
C SER A 58 -7.76 11.21 -13.32
N PHE A 59 -7.99 12.49 -13.03
CA PHE A 59 -6.90 13.46 -12.90
C PHE A 59 -6.04 13.18 -11.67
N LEU A 60 -6.66 12.87 -10.54
CA LEU A 60 -5.91 12.52 -9.34
C LEU A 60 -5.17 11.18 -9.51
N MET A 61 -5.77 10.22 -10.19
CA MET A 61 -5.11 8.95 -10.53
C MET A 61 -3.87 9.17 -11.40
N ALA A 62 -3.98 9.98 -12.44
CA ALA A 62 -2.85 10.34 -13.31
C ALA A 62 -1.75 11.06 -12.53
N GLN A 63 -2.11 11.94 -11.60
CA GLN A 63 -1.18 12.65 -10.75
C GLN A 63 -0.44 11.70 -9.79
N ILE A 64 -1.14 10.82 -9.10
CA ILE A 64 -0.53 9.80 -8.24
C ILE A 64 0.41 8.92 -9.07
N ALA A 65 -0.04 8.45 -10.22
CA ALA A 65 0.75 7.60 -11.12
C ALA A 65 2.06 8.28 -11.56
N TYR A 66 1.98 9.55 -11.96
CA TYR A 66 3.15 10.32 -12.37
C TYR A 66 4.15 10.51 -11.23
N HIS A 67 3.69 10.87 -10.04
CA HIS A 67 4.56 11.06 -8.88
C HIS A 67 5.23 9.75 -8.44
N VAL A 68 4.51 8.62 -8.43
CA VAL A 68 5.10 7.32 -8.09
C VAL A 68 6.13 6.89 -9.14
N SER A 69 5.86 7.11 -10.42
CA SER A 69 6.79 6.73 -11.50
C SER A 69 8.04 7.60 -11.58
N THR A 70 7.97 8.85 -11.14
CA THR A 70 9.10 9.81 -11.18
C THR A 70 9.83 9.96 -9.84
N GLY A 71 9.23 9.51 -8.73
CA GLY A 71 9.78 9.70 -7.38
C GLY A 71 9.63 11.11 -6.83
N ILE A 72 8.97 12.01 -7.56
CA ILE A 72 8.70 13.37 -7.09
C ILE A 72 7.68 13.32 -5.95
N PRO A 73 7.95 13.96 -4.79
CA PRO A 73 7.01 13.97 -3.68
C PRO A 73 5.61 14.44 -4.10
N LEU A 74 4.58 13.73 -3.67
CA LEU A 74 3.19 14.13 -3.88
C LEU A 74 2.77 15.03 -2.71
N TRP A 75 2.54 16.30 -2.97
CA TRP A 75 2.28 17.32 -1.95
C TRP A 75 3.41 17.33 -0.91
N LYS A 76 3.10 17.01 0.34
CA LYS A 76 4.08 16.88 1.44
C LYS A 76 4.60 15.46 1.66
N TYR A 77 4.09 14.48 0.91
CA TYR A 77 4.37 13.07 1.13
C TYR A 77 5.52 12.58 0.25
N SER A 78 6.51 11.95 0.86
CA SER A 78 7.61 11.31 0.14
C SER A 78 7.11 10.10 -0.64
N VAL A 79 7.70 9.86 -1.80
CA VAL A 79 7.31 8.80 -2.73
C VAL A 79 8.47 7.82 -2.90
N HIS A 80 8.16 6.53 -2.83
CA HIS A 80 9.10 5.47 -3.20
C HIS A 80 8.86 5.11 -4.67
N THR A 81 9.77 5.52 -5.54
CA THR A 81 9.63 5.40 -6.99
C THR A 81 9.62 3.96 -7.47
N GLY A 82 8.97 3.73 -8.58
CA GLY A 82 8.94 2.47 -9.30
C GLY A 82 8.01 2.52 -10.50
N THR A 83 7.99 1.45 -11.27
CA THR A 83 7.11 1.33 -12.43
C THR A 83 5.65 1.34 -12.03
N VAL A 84 4.83 2.05 -12.80
CA VAL A 84 3.38 2.16 -12.63
C VAL A 84 2.67 1.70 -13.89
N LEU A 85 1.64 0.87 -13.72
CA LEU A 85 0.69 0.52 -14.77
C LEU A 85 -0.65 1.21 -14.51
N TYR A 86 -1.13 1.96 -15.50
CA TYR A 86 -2.45 2.61 -15.47
C TYR A 86 -3.34 2.03 -16.56
N LEU A 87 -4.33 1.23 -16.15
CA LEU A 87 -5.38 0.74 -17.02
C LEU A 87 -6.49 1.79 -17.15
N ALA A 88 -6.41 2.63 -18.20
CA ALA A 88 -7.37 3.70 -18.49
C ALA A 88 -8.48 3.18 -19.43
N LEU A 89 -9.34 2.31 -18.90
CA LEU A 89 -10.26 1.50 -19.70
C LEU A 89 -11.50 2.25 -20.22
N GLU A 90 -11.69 3.49 -19.79
CA GLU A 90 -12.74 4.39 -20.29
C GLU A 90 -12.17 5.55 -21.13
N ASP A 91 -10.89 5.48 -21.47
CA ASP A 91 -10.18 6.55 -22.16
C ASP A 91 -9.60 6.08 -23.52
N ASP A 92 -9.02 7.00 -24.26
CA ASP A 92 -8.22 6.73 -25.44
C ASP A 92 -6.85 7.42 -25.34
N TYR A 93 -5.89 6.95 -26.14
CA TYR A 93 -4.51 7.45 -26.08
C TYR A 93 -4.39 8.94 -26.46
N ARG A 94 -5.23 9.45 -27.34
CA ARG A 94 -5.22 10.87 -27.71
C ARG A 94 -5.63 11.75 -26.53
N ARG A 95 -6.71 11.40 -25.86
CA ARG A 95 -7.17 12.12 -24.66
C ARG A 95 -6.17 12.03 -23.52
N LEU A 96 -5.54 10.86 -23.32
CA LEU A 96 -4.46 10.68 -22.35
C LEU A 96 -3.28 11.57 -22.68
N GLN A 97 -2.82 11.61 -23.93
CA GLN A 97 -1.72 12.45 -24.37
C GLN A 97 -2.00 13.94 -24.08
N GLU A 98 -3.14 14.46 -24.49
CA GLU A 98 -3.52 15.86 -24.27
C GLU A 98 -3.61 16.21 -22.78
N ARG A 99 -4.19 15.31 -21.98
CA ARG A 99 -4.33 15.47 -20.53
C ARG A 99 -2.98 15.49 -19.82
N LEU A 100 -2.16 14.49 -20.07
CA LEU A 100 -0.85 14.36 -19.42
C LEU A 100 0.07 15.52 -19.79
N TYR A 101 0.07 15.94 -21.05
CA TYR A 101 0.85 17.10 -21.48
C TYR A 101 0.40 18.41 -20.76
N ARG A 102 -0.90 18.58 -20.60
CA ARG A 102 -1.44 19.73 -19.85
C ARG A 102 -1.08 19.68 -18.37
N MET A 103 -1.11 18.49 -17.75
CA MET A 103 -0.84 18.33 -16.32
C MET A 103 0.65 18.45 -15.98
N PHE A 104 1.52 17.88 -16.80
CA PHE A 104 2.93 17.67 -16.44
C PHE A 104 3.92 18.32 -17.41
N GLY A 105 3.45 18.88 -18.52
CA GLY A 105 4.31 19.54 -19.52
C GLY A 105 5.05 18.54 -20.41
N VAL A 106 6.25 18.91 -20.85
CA VAL A 106 7.03 18.16 -21.85
C VAL A 106 7.82 16.98 -21.26
N GLU A 107 8.04 16.97 -19.97
CA GLU A 107 8.84 15.94 -19.30
C GLU A 107 8.05 14.65 -19.17
N GLY A 108 8.38 13.65 -20.00
CA GLY A 108 7.81 12.32 -19.94
C GLY A 108 8.58 11.38 -19.01
N THR A 109 8.06 10.17 -18.84
CA THR A 109 8.72 9.10 -18.09
C THR A 109 8.46 7.76 -18.77
N ASP A 110 9.49 6.91 -18.82
CA ASP A 110 9.40 5.56 -19.39
C ASP A 110 8.88 4.51 -18.39
N THR A 111 8.71 4.88 -17.13
CA THR A 111 8.27 4.01 -16.04
C THR A 111 6.77 4.11 -15.73
N LEU A 112 6.03 4.93 -16.47
CA LEU A 112 4.57 5.02 -16.41
C LEU A 112 3.96 4.46 -17.69
N HIS A 113 3.29 3.32 -17.57
CA HIS A 113 2.68 2.61 -18.68
C HIS A 113 1.17 2.76 -18.68
N PHE A 114 0.58 2.94 -19.85
CA PHE A 114 -0.87 3.04 -20.03
C PHE A 114 -1.38 1.91 -20.94
N ALA A 115 -2.55 1.39 -20.62
CA ALA A 115 -3.34 0.55 -21.52
C ALA A 115 -4.79 1.02 -21.50
N THR A 116 -5.40 1.11 -22.67
CA THR A 116 -6.80 1.52 -22.86
C THR A 116 -7.75 0.33 -23.00
N CYS A 117 -7.20 -0.87 -23.08
CA CYS A 117 -7.96 -2.12 -23.06
C CYS A 117 -7.21 -3.17 -22.23
N ALA A 118 -7.99 -4.04 -21.57
CA ALA A 118 -7.51 -5.19 -20.85
C ALA A 118 -8.58 -6.28 -20.87
N LYS A 119 -8.19 -7.52 -20.58
CA LYS A 119 -9.14 -8.60 -20.38
C LYS A 119 -9.90 -8.42 -19.05
N GLN A 120 -11.06 -9.05 -18.96
CA GLN A 120 -11.81 -9.09 -17.71
C GLN A 120 -11.19 -10.07 -16.72
N LEU A 121 -11.49 -9.86 -15.45
CA LEU A 121 -11.14 -10.80 -14.41
C LEU A 121 -11.87 -12.14 -14.66
N GLY A 122 -11.16 -13.27 -14.53
CA GLY A 122 -11.67 -14.58 -14.94
C GLY A 122 -11.50 -14.90 -16.43
N ALA A 123 -11.18 -13.92 -17.28
CA ALA A 123 -10.98 -14.07 -18.72
C ALA A 123 -9.55 -13.74 -19.18
N GLY A 124 -8.60 -13.60 -18.25
CA GLY A 124 -7.18 -13.42 -18.52
C GLY A 124 -6.54 -12.16 -17.96
N LEU A 125 -7.25 -11.33 -17.21
CA LEU A 125 -6.66 -10.13 -16.58
C LEU A 125 -5.56 -10.50 -15.58
N TYR A 126 -5.78 -11.51 -14.75
CA TYR A 126 -4.80 -11.95 -13.76
C TYR A 126 -3.46 -12.31 -14.43
N GLU A 127 -3.52 -13.05 -15.53
CA GLU A 127 -2.35 -13.45 -16.31
C GLU A 127 -1.67 -12.24 -16.97
N GLN A 128 -2.45 -11.26 -17.46
CA GLN A 128 -1.89 -10.02 -18.00
C GLN A 128 -1.14 -9.21 -16.94
N LEU A 129 -1.72 -9.06 -15.75
CA LEU A 129 -1.09 -8.34 -14.64
C LEU A 129 0.16 -9.07 -14.14
N THR A 130 0.08 -10.40 -13.99
CA THR A 130 1.21 -11.23 -13.55
C THR A 130 2.37 -11.12 -14.53
N ARG A 131 2.11 -11.17 -15.83
CA ARG A 131 3.12 -11.00 -16.85
C ARG A 131 3.75 -9.61 -16.80
N PHE A 132 2.95 -8.56 -16.70
CA PHE A 132 3.46 -7.19 -16.60
C PHE A 132 4.42 -7.04 -15.41
N VAL A 133 4.03 -7.50 -14.23
CA VAL A 133 4.87 -7.43 -13.02
C VAL A 133 6.14 -8.27 -13.17
N SER A 134 6.08 -9.42 -13.85
CA SER A 134 7.27 -10.24 -14.09
C SER A 134 8.27 -9.59 -15.04
N GLU A 135 7.79 -8.82 -16.01
CA GLU A 135 8.60 -8.04 -16.95
C GLU A 135 9.10 -6.71 -16.35
N HIS A 136 8.41 -6.19 -15.33
CA HIS A 136 8.72 -4.93 -14.63
C HIS A 136 8.75 -5.19 -13.12
N ARG A 137 9.84 -5.76 -12.63
CA ARG A 137 9.96 -6.20 -11.23
C ARG A 137 9.97 -5.08 -10.20
N ASP A 138 10.24 -3.86 -10.63
CA ASP A 138 10.17 -2.63 -9.85
C ASP A 138 8.75 -2.02 -9.79
N THR A 139 7.73 -2.72 -10.27
CA THR A 139 6.33 -2.26 -10.23
C THR A 139 5.90 -1.98 -8.80
N ARG A 140 5.40 -0.76 -8.56
CA ARG A 140 4.92 -0.30 -7.25
C ARG A 140 3.42 -0.15 -7.19
N LEU A 141 2.81 0.25 -8.31
CA LEU A 141 1.42 0.66 -8.35
C LEU A 141 0.77 0.20 -9.65
N ILE A 142 -0.45 -0.35 -9.52
CA ILE A 142 -1.35 -0.59 -10.64
C ILE A 142 -2.66 0.13 -10.36
N ILE A 143 -3.12 0.94 -11.31
CA ILE A 143 -4.40 1.65 -11.26
C ILE A 143 -5.33 1.02 -12.27
N ILE A 144 -6.54 0.69 -11.86
CA ILE A 144 -7.60 0.17 -12.72
C ILE A 144 -8.76 1.18 -12.73
N ASP A 145 -8.91 1.89 -13.84
CA ASP A 145 -9.92 2.92 -14.05
C ASP A 145 -10.81 2.55 -15.26
N THR A 146 -11.92 1.90 -15.03
CA THR A 146 -12.64 1.64 -13.78
C THR A 146 -12.79 0.16 -13.49
N LEU A 147 -13.08 -0.16 -12.24
CA LEU A 147 -13.35 -1.51 -11.78
C LEU A 147 -14.46 -2.20 -12.59
N GLN A 148 -15.49 -1.45 -13.00
CA GLN A 148 -16.62 -1.99 -13.76
C GLN A 148 -16.21 -2.59 -15.10
N LYS A 149 -15.14 -2.10 -15.72
CA LYS A 149 -14.65 -2.58 -17.02
C LYS A 149 -13.99 -3.95 -16.97
N ILE A 150 -13.52 -4.36 -15.80
CA ILE A 150 -12.86 -5.66 -15.59
C ILE A 150 -13.80 -6.72 -15.00
N ARG A 151 -15.04 -6.36 -14.63
CA ARG A 151 -16.05 -7.29 -14.15
C ARG A 151 -16.52 -8.20 -15.27
N GLU A 152 -16.69 -9.48 -14.95
CA GLU A 152 -17.35 -10.41 -15.86
C GLU A 152 -18.80 -10.02 -16.12
N ALA A 153 -19.23 -10.18 -17.37
CA ALA A 153 -20.61 -9.97 -17.80
C ALA A 153 -21.51 -11.18 -17.44
N SER A 154 -21.40 -11.71 -16.23
CA SER A 154 -22.24 -12.81 -15.77
C SER A 154 -23.58 -12.33 -15.21
N GLY A 155 -24.65 -13.02 -15.57
CA GLY A 155 -26.04 -12.59 -15.55
C GLY A 155 -26.67 -12.26 -14.19
N ASP A 156 -26.13 -12.61 -13.05
CA ASP A 156 -26.60 -12.27 -11.68
C ASP A 156 -25.56 -11.48 -10.89
N ARG A 157 -25.23 -10.48 -11.25
CA ARG A 157 -25.13 -9.03 -11.27
C ARG A 157 -25.05 -8.44 -9.88
N TYR A 158 -23.85 -7.99 -9.51
CA TYR A 158 -23.64 -7.09 -8.39
C TYR A 158 -24.09 -7.64 -7.02
N SER A 159 -23.91 -8.95 -6.79
CA SER A 159 -24.10 -9.51 -5.47
C SER A 159 -22.89 -9.20 -4.58
N TYR A 160 -23.12 -9.04 -3.29
CA TYR A 160 -22.07 -8.92 -2.28
C TYR A 160 -21.00 -10.00 -2.41
N ALA A 161 -21.43 -11.26 -2.65
CA ALA A 161 -20.52 -12.40 -2.80
C ALA A 161 -19.60 -12.26 -4.02
N SER A 162 -20.13 -11.82 -5.15
CA SER A 162 -19.37 -11.61 -6.39
C SER A 162 -18.32 -10.50 -6.23
N ASP A 163 -18.70 -9.39 -5.62
CA ASP A 163 -17.77 -8.29 -5.37
C ASP A 163 -16.69 -8.68 -4.37
N TYR A 164 -17.07 -9.39 -3.31
CA TYR A 164 -16.14 -9.88 -2.31
C TYR A 164 -15.10 -10.83 -2.91
N GLU A 165 -15.54 -11.77 -3.77
CA GLU A 165 -14.66 -12.72 -4.45
C GLU A 165 -13.71 -12.01 -5.43
N MET A 166 -14.22 -11.07 -6.22
CA MET A 166 -13.42 -10.29 -7.17
C MET A 166 -12.32 -9.50 -6.47
N ILE A 167 -12.66 -8.77 -5.42
CA ILE A 167 -11.68 -8.03 -4.63
C ILE A 167 -10.71 -8.99 -3.94
N GLY A 168 -11.18 -10.15 -3.48
CA GLY A 168 -10.35 -11.20 -2.88
C GLY A 168 -9.26 -11.70 -3.82
N GLN A 169 -9.57 -11.91 -5.11
CA GLN A 169 -8.58 -12.31 -6.11
C GLN A 169 -7.55 -11.21 -6.37
N LEU A 170 -7.98 -9.96 -6.51
CA LEU A 170 -7.10 -8.82 -6.70
C LEU A 170 -6.21 -8.58 -5.47
N LYS A 171 -6.79 -8.72 -4.27
CA LYS A 171 -6.05 -8.63 -3.02
C LYS A 171 -4.96 -9.70 -2.93
N HIS A 172 -5.28 -10.93 -3.26
CA HIS A 172 -4.29 -12.01 -3.29
C HIS A 172 -3.11 -11.68 -4.22
N PHE A 173 -3.39 -11.14 -5.42
CA PHE A 173 -2.37 -10.68 -6.35
C PHE A 173 -1.49 -9.57 -5.75
N ALA A 174 -2.09 -8.56 -5.12
CA ALA A 174 -1.36 -7.46 -4.48
C ALA A 174 -0.49 -7.95 -3.32
N ASP A 175 -1.03 -8.83 -2.48
CA ASP A 175 -0.31 -9.41 -1.34
C ASP A 175 0.90 -10.25 -1.77
N GLN A 176 0.77 -11.01 -2.86
CA GLN A 176 1.88 -11.81 -3.40
C GLN A 176 2.97 -10.95 -4.04
N THR A 177 2.61 -9.89 -4.74
CA THR A 177 3.55 -9.06 -5.51
C THR A 177 4.11 -7.89 -4.71
N GLY A 178 3.47 -7.52 -3.59
CA GLY A 178 3.89 -6.39 -2.76
C GLY A 178 3.61 -5.01 -3.34
N ILE A 179 2.71 -4.93 -4.33
CA ILE A 179 2.30 -3.69 -4.98
C ILE A 179 1.06 -3.09 -4.33
N ALA A 180 0.76 -1.84 -4.65
CA ALA A 180 -0.54 -1.24 -4.41
C ALA A 180 -1.43 -1.35 -5.65
N LEU A 181 -2.68 -1.74 -5.44
CA LEU A 181 -3.76 -1.66 -6.42
C LEU A 181 -4.71 -0.53 -6.03
N LEU A 182 -4.95 0.41 -6.93
CA LEU A 182 -6.01 1.41 -6.81
C LEU A 182 -7.12 1.06 -7.81
N LEU A 183 -8.29 0.75 -7.28
CA LEU A 183 -9.46 0.33 -8.05
C LEU A 183 -10.46 1.48 -8.07
N VAL A 184 -10.60 2.16 -9.20
CA VAL A 184 -11.50 3.30 -9.36
C VAL A 184 -12.94 2.81 -9.52
N HIS A 185 -13.83 3.33 -8.69
CA HIS A 185 -15.26 3.01 -8.69
C HIS A 185 -16.11 4.27 -8.64
N HIS A 186 -17.18 4.29 -9.42
CA HIS A 186 -18.14 5.39 -9.41
C HIS A 186 -19.23 5.15 -8.38
N THR A 187 -19.45 6.12 -7.50
CA THR A 187 -20.62 6.09 -6.58
C THR A 187 -21.87 6.60 -7.29
N ARG A 188 -23.03 6.05 -6.94
CA ARG A 188 -24.31 6.64 -7.33
C ARG A 188 -24.54 7.94 -6.55
N LYS A 189 -25.28 8.88 -7.14
CA LYS A 189 -25.66 10.16 -6.52
C LYS A 189 -26.69 9.94 -5.40
N GLN A 190 -26.33 9.40 -4.26
CA GLN A 190 -27.15 9.44 -3.06
C GLN A 190 -26.45 10.28 -2.00
N GLN A 191 -27.16 11.22 -1.42
CA GLN A 191 -26.75 11.89 -0.19
C GLN A 191 -26.96 10.88 0.94
N ALA A 192 -25.86 10.25 1.37
CA ALA A 192 -25.85 9.48 2.59
C ALA A 192 -25.15 10.30 3.68
N ASP A 193 -25.64 10.20 4.90
CA ASP A 193 -25.07 10.90 6.05
C ASP A 193 -23.69 10.32 6.42
N ASP A 194 -23.45 9.05 6.09
CA ASP A 194 -22.12 8.44 6.16
C ASP A 194 -21.49 8.36 4.77
N LYS A 195 -20.29 8.88 4.64
CA LYS A 195 -19.55 8.99 3.38
C LYS A 195 -19.11 7.64 2.84
N PHE A 196 -18.92 6.65 3.70
CA PHE A 196 -18.62 5.28 3.32
C PHE A 196 -19.86 4.50 2.87
N ASP A 197 -21.06 4.88 3.35
CA ASP A 197 -22.33 4.34 2.86
C ASP A 197 -22.64 4.80 1.41
N MET A 198 -21.95 5.83 0.93
CA MET A 198 -22.07 6.31 -0.46
C MET A 198 -21.47 5.37 -1.50
N ILE A 199 -20.72 4.35 -1.09
CA ILE A 199 -20.29 3.26 -1.98
C ILE A 199 -21.47 2.35 -2.20
N SER A 200 -22.40 2.88 -3.03
CA SER A 200 -23.73 2.31 -3.18
C SER A 200 -23.68 0.92 -3.80
N GLY A 201 -24.36 0.04 -3.14
CA GLY A 201 -24.85 -1.22 -3.65
C GLY A 201 -24.03 -2.44 -3.29
N THR A 202 -22.79 -2.29 -2.79
CA THR A 202 -22.00 -3.47 -2.44
C THR A 202 -21.03 -3.18 -1.30
N ASN A 203 -21.50 -3.33 -0.07
CA ASN A 203 -20.63 -3.36 1.12
C ASN A 203 -19.47 -4.38 0.99
N GLY A 204 -19.62 -5.35 0.08
CA GLY A 204 -18.59 -6.36 -0.21
C GLY A 204 -17.28 -5.77 -0.74
N LEU A 205 -17.30 -4.70 -1.50
CA LEU A 205 -16.10 -4.06 -2.02
C LEU A 205 -15.26 -3.48 -0.89
N LEU A 206 -15.87 -2.72 0.01
CA LEU A 206 -15.18 -2.10 1.14
C LEU A 206 -14.65 -3.10 2.14
N VAL A 207 -15.46 -4.11 2.47
CA VAL A 207 -15.09 -5.12 3.46
C VAL A 207 -13.91 -5.97 2.99
N ALA A 208 -13.83 -6.23 1.69
CA ALA A 208 -12.77 -7.05 1.11
C ALA A 208 -11.45 -6.27 0.88
N ALA A 209 -11.53 -4.96 0.66
CA ALA A 209 -10.35 -4.11 0.41
C ALA A 209 -9.54 -3.82 1.69
N ASP A 210 -8.28 -3.45 1.52
CA ASP A 210 -7.40 -3.02 2.62
C ASP A 210 -7.72 -1.59 3.08
N GLY A 211 -8.33 -0.79 2.24
CA GLY A 211 -8.76 0.56 2.55
C GLY A 211 -9.48 1.23 1.38
N ALA A 212 -9.82 2.49 1.58
CA ALA A 212 -10.52 3.30 0.60
C ALA A 212 -10.09 4.76 0.61
N PHE A 213 -10.15 5.36 -0.57
CA PHE A 213 -10.01 6.80 -0.82
C PHE A 213 -11.35 7.30 -1.35
N VAL A 214 -11.92 8.30 -0.71
CA VAL A 214 -13.21 8.88 -1.10
C VAL A 214 -13.03 10.34 -1.48
N LEU A 215 -13.23 10.66 -2.76
CA LEU A 215 -13.11 12.01 -3.30
C LEU A 215 -14.48 12.65 -3.48
N GLN A 216 -14.72 13.76 -2.80
CA GLN A 216 -15.97 14.51 -2.83
C GLN A 216 -15.74 16.00 -3.06
N LYS A 217 -16.52 16.62 -3.93
CA LYS A 217 -16.53 18.08 -4.03
C LYS A 217 -17.29 18.69 -2.84
N GLU A 218 -16.72 19.74 -2.26
CA GLU A 218 -17.43 20.52 -1.23
C GLU A 218 -18.65 21.27 -1.81
N LYS A 219 -18.49 21.82 -3.00
CA LYS A 219 -19.55 22.55 -3.72
C LYS A 219 -19.56 22.13 -5.19
N ARG A 220 -20.73 22.09 -5.79
CA ARG A 220 -20.94 21.66 -7.18
C ARG A 220 -20.13 22.44 -8.20
N THR A 221 -19.93 23.72 -7.97
CA THR A 221 -19.25 24.68 -8.87
C THR A 221 -17.85 25.05 -8.41
N GLY A 222 -17.39 24.54 -7.26
CA GLY A 222 -16.07 24.83 -6.71
C GLY A 222 -14.96 23.97 -7.31
N ASN A 223 -13.73 24.42 -7.12
CA ASN A 223 -12.51 23.70 -7.45
C ASN A 223 -11.91 22.98 -6.23
N THR A 224 -12.58 22.99 -5.09
CA THR A 224 -12.17 22.36 -3.83
C THR A 224 -12.88 21.03 -3.64
N ALA A 225 -12.13 20.03 -3.20
CA ALA A 225 -12.63 18.70 -2.88
C ALA A 225 -12.02 18.22 -1.57
N VAL A 226 -12.71 17.26 -0.94
CA VAL A 226 -12.23 16.52 0.23
C VAL A 226 -11.87 15.12 -0.21
N LEU A 227 -10.67 14.70 0.12
CA LEU A 227 -10.21 13.32 -0.02
C LEU A 227 -10.14 12.70 1.37
N GLU A 228 -10.99 11.71 1.63
CA GLU A 228 -10.93 10.91 2.85
C GLU A 228 -10.20 9.62 2.57
N VAL A 229 -9.25 9.29 3.42
CA VAL A 229 -8.39 8.12 3.33
C VAL A 229 -8.59 7.26 4.56
N SER A 230 -8.94 6.01 4.37
CA SER A 230 -9.06 5.01 5.44
C SER A 230 -8.34 3.72 5.04
N GLY A 231 -7.79 3.03 6.00
CA GLY A 231 -7.12 1.75 5.80
C GLY A 231 -7.02 0.99 7.11
N ARG A 232 -6.75 -0.33 7.03
CA ARG A 232 -6.67 -1.19 8.22
C ARG A 232 -5.49 -0.84 9.12
N ASP A 233 -4.37 -0.46 8.51
CA ASP A 233 -3.08 -0.30 9.20
C ASP A 233 -2.56 1.15 9.16
N GLN A 234 -3.42 2.11 8.87
CA GLN A 234 -3.07 3.52 8.82
C GLN A 234 -4.14 4.40 9.47
N PRO A 235 -3.77 5.55 10.04
CA PRO A 235 -4.75 6.48 10.61
C PRO A 235 -5.66 7.04 9.52
N GLU A 236 -6.92 7.29 9.88
CA GLU A 236 -7.83 7.99 9.00
C GLU A 236 -7.34 9.41 8.75
N GLN A 237 -7.45 9.86 7.50
CA GLN A 237 -7.01 11.18 7.08
C GLN A 237 -8.10 11.87 6.29
N ARG A 238 -8.16 13.18 6.45
CA ARG A 238 -8.99 14.05 5.65
C ARG A 238 -8.13 15.14 5.02
N LEU A 239 -8.06 15.12 3.69
CA LEU A 239 -7.25 16.06 2.92
C LEU A 239 -8.18 17.02 2.18
N ILE A 240 -7.94 18.32 2.33
CA ILE A 240 -8.61 19.37 1.57
C ILE A 240 -7.75 19.67 0.37
N LEU A 241 -8.30 19.41 -0.82
CA LEU A 241 -7.61 19.56 -2.09
C LEU A 241 -8.25 20.68 -2.90
N LYS A 242 -7.41 21.45 -3.58
CA LYS A 242 -7.82 22.46 -4.55
C LYS A 242 -7.31 22.11 -5.93
N LYS A 243 -8.16 22.16 -6.93
CA LYS A 243 -7.77 21.88 -8.31
C LYS A 243 -7.22 23.16 -8.95
N ASP A 244 -5.99 23.08 -9.43
CA ASP A 244 -5.43 24.04 -10.37
C ASP A 244 -6.16 23.90 -11.71
N MET A 245 -6.91 24.92 -12.10
CA MET A 245 -7.76 24.87 -13.30
C MET A 245 -6.97 25.04 -14.59
N GLU A 246 -5.74 25.52 -14.53
CA GLU A 246 -4.86 25.66 -15.68
C GLU A 246 -4.18 24.31 -16.01
N ARG A 247 -3.54 23.69 -15.02
CA ARG A 247 -2.81 22.43 -15.18
C ARG A 247 -3.64 21.19 -14.88
N LEU A 248 -4.81 21.34 -14.27
CA LEU A 248 -5.73 20.27 -13.88
C LEU A 248 -5.15 19.29 -12.82
N VAL A 249 -4.15 19.72 -12.07
CA VAL A 249 -3.60 18.98 -10.94
C VAL A 249 -4.28 19.38 -9.64
N TRP A 250 -4.26 18.48 -8.67
CA TRP A 250 -4.74 18.73 -7.33
C TRP A 250 -3.60 19.21 -6.43
N GLU A 251 -3.85 20.26 -5.67
CA GLU A 251 -2.95 20.82 -4.65
C GLU A 251 -3.50 20.58 -3.27
N LEU A 252 -2.65 20.27 -2.30
CA LEU A 252 -3.05 20.07 -0.91
C LEU A 252 -3.13 21.43 -0.21
N GLU A 253 -4.33 21.83 0.23
CA GLU A 253 -4.53 23.03 1.04
C GLU A 253 -4.35 22.75 2.54
N LYS A 254 -4.93 21.64 3.03
CA LYS A 254 -4.92 21.27 4.44
C LYS A 254 -5.01 19.76 4.62
N SER A 255 -4.34 19.22 5.61
CA SER A 255 -4.54 17.84 6.04
C SER A 255 -5.00 17.81 7.49
N GLU A 256 -6.03 17.03 7.73
CA GLU A 256 -6.54 16.67 9.04
C GLU A 256 -6.30 15.18 9.21
N THR A 257 -5.50 14.80 10.19
CA THR A 257 -5.26 13.41 10.54
C THR A 257 -5.86 13.19 11.90
N ASP A 258 -6.63 12.13 12.09
CA ASP A 258 -7.11 11.76 13.40
C ASP A 258 -5.93 11.61 14.36
N LEU A 259 -6.04 12.21 15.54
CA LEU A 259 -5.01 12.29 16.57
C LEU A 259 -4.72 10.92 17.23
N TRP A 260 -4.96 9.84 16.53
CA TRP A 260 -4.55 8.52 16.98
C TRP A 260 -3.05 8.34 16.77
N GLN A 261 -2.29 9.13 17.52
CA GLN A 261 -0.85 8.92 17.62
C GLN A 261 -0.63 7.71 18.53
N ILE A 262 -0.02 6.68 17.95
CA ILE A 262 0.55 5.60 18.76
C ILE A 262 1.54 6.26 19.71
N PRO A 263 1.42 6.05 21.05
CA PRO A 263 2.33 6.68 21.98
C PRO A 263 3.79 6.41 21.63
N PRO A 264 4.72 7.35 21.86
CA PRO A 264 6.15 7.11 21.72
C PRO A 264 6.57 5.89 22.49
N ASP A 265 7.42 5.06 21.92
CA ASP A 265 7.96 3.87 22.54
C ASP A 265 9.42 4.14 22.97
N PRO A 266 9.71 4.28 24.26
CA PRO A 266 11.06 4.59 24.75
C PRO A 266 12.11 3.54 24.36
N ILE A 267 11.70 2.28 24.22
CA ILE A 267 12.62 1.20 23.83
C ILE A 267 13.01 1.37 22.36
N LEU A 268 12.03 1.64 21.49
CA LEU A 268 12.30 1.86 20.08
C LEU A 268 13.15 3.12 19.85
N GLU A 269 12.91 4.19 20.60
CA GLU A 269 13.74 5.40 20.55
C GLU A 269 15.20 5.12 20.91
N LYS A 270 15.44 4.31 21.96
CA LYS A 270 16.80 3.89 22.34
C LYS A 270 17.45 3.03 21.26
N VAL A 271 16.70 2.13 20.64
CA VAL A 271 17.19 1.28 19.54
C VAL A 271 17.63 2.14 18.35
N VAL A 272 16.82 3.10 17.97
CA VAL A 272 17.14 4.02 16.86
C VAL A 272 18.37 4.87 17.19
N ALA A 273 18.54 5.27 18.42
CA ALA A 273 19.68 6.05 18.88
C ALA A 273 21.04 5.31 18.82
N LEU A 274 21.04 3.98 18.69
CA LEU A 274 22.26 3.20 18.41
C LEU A 274 22.79 3.42 16.98
N LEU A 275 21.94 3.87 16.08
CA LEU A 275 22.28 4.12 14.68
C LEU A 275 22.44 5.62 14.44
N SER A 276 23.41 5.98 13.64
CA SER A 276 23.69 7.38 13.25
C SER A 276 24.07 7.43 11.78
N GLU A 277 24.45 8.60 11.28
CA GLU A 277 24.99 8.75 9.91
C GLU A 277 26.30 8.00 9.74
N ASP A 278 27.06 7.86 10.83
CA ASP A 278 28.35 7.16 10.85
C ASP A 278 28.20 5.67 11.22
N ILE A 279 27.13 5.29 11.93
CA ILE A 279 26.86 3.91 12.38
C ILE A 279 25.58 3.43 11.70
N LEU A 280 25.72 2.83 10.53
CA LEU A 280 24.58 2.37 9.71
C LEU A 280 24.05 1.00 10.13
N GLU A 281 24.84 0.22 10.87
CA GLU A 281 24.47 -1.13 11.30
C GLU A 281 24.94 -1.40 12.72
N TRP A 282 24.10 -2.08 13.50
CA TRP A 282 24.43 -2.67 14.80
C TRP A 282 24.10 -4.16 14.76
N SER A 283 24.96 -5.01 15.35
CA SER A 283 24.73 -6.44 15.40
C SER A 283 25.27 -7.03 16.70
N GLY A 284 24.46 -7.88 17.33
CA GLY A 284 24.83 -8.55 18.58
C GLY A 284 23.78 -9.53 19.06
N THR A 285 24.02 -10.11 20.24
CA THR A 285 23.06 -10.97 20.93
C THR A 285 21.97 -10.13 21.60
N PRO A 286 20.80 -10.72 21.95
CA PRO A 286 19.79 -10.01 22.73
C PRO A 286 20.31 -9.44 24.06
N THR A 287 21.26 -10.12 24.69
CA THR A 287 21.88 -9.66 25.95
C THR A 287 22.76 -8.43 25.70
N GLU A 288 23.60 -8.48 24.67
CA GLU A 288 24.43 -7.33 24.28
C GLU A 288 23.58 -6.11 23.87
N LEU A 289 22.43 -6.35 23.23
CA LEU A 289 21.51 -5.26 22.92
C LEU A 289 20.91 -4.64 24.17
N ALA A 290 20.43 -5.45 25.13
CA ALA A 290 19.88 -4.94 26.39
C ALA A 290 20.92 -4.11 27.17
N GLU A 291 22.18 -4.54 27.19
CA GLU A 291 23.30 -3.81 27.79
C GLU A 291 23.58 -2.49 27.04
N ALA A 292 23.64 -2.52 25.69
CA ALA A 292 23.87 -1.34 24.88
C ALA A 292 22.76 -0.27 25.04
N LEU A 293 21.53 -0.71 25.29
CA LEU A 293 20.37 0.17 25.51
C LEU A 293 20.23 0.59 26.97
N HIS A 294 21.08 0.10 27.88
CA HIS A 294 20.98 0.32 29.34
C HIS A 294 19.58 0.00 29.87
N LEU A 295 19.03 -1.15 29.46
CA LEU A 295 17.71 -1.60 29.91
C LEU A 295 17.81 -2.68 30.96
N GLU A 296 17.06 -2.52 32.05
CA GLU A 296 16.83 -3.56 33.06
C GLU A 296 15.73 -4.56 32.62
N LEU A 297 15.72 -4.91 31.34
CA LEU A 297 14.74 -5.79 30.74
C LEU A 297 15.40 -7.13 30.38
N LYS A 298 14.70 -8.24 30.65
CA LYS A 298 15.19 -9.56 30.23
C LYS A 298 15.35 -9.63 28.72
N PRO A 299 16.46 -10.18 28.20
CA PRO A 299 16.74 -10.22 26.77
C PRO A 299 15.62 -10.86 25.91
N ASN A 300 14.93 -11.87 26.44
CA ASN A 300 13.83 -12.52 25.74
C ASN A 300 12.59 -11.60 25.62
N LEU A 301 12.34 -10.74 26.59
CA LEU A 301 11.24 -9.76 26.54
C LEU A 301 11.57 -8.64 25.57
N LEU A 302 12.81 -8.19 25.54
CA LEU A 302 13.29 -7.22 24.57
C LEU A 302 13.14 -7.76 23.14
N THR A 303 13.54 -9.01 22.91
CA THR A 303 13.41 -9.66 21.60
C THR A 303 11.96 -9.73 21.14
N LYS A 304 11.03 -10.14 22.00
CA LYS A 304 9.60 -10.17 21.68
C LYS A 304 9.05 -8.79 21.36
N HIS A 305 9.44 -7.78 22.14
CA HIS A 305 9.03 -6.39 21.90
C HIS A 305 9.49 -5.90 20.53
N LEU A 306 10.74 -6.19 20.14
CA LEU A 306 11.27 -5.82 18.83
C LEU A 306 10.66 -6.62 17.69
N ASN A 307 10.42 -7.91 17.85
CA ASN A 307 9.74 -8.74 16.85
C ASN A 307 8.38 -8.17 16.49
N VAL A 308 7.58 -7.83 17.49
CA VAL A 308 6.22 -7.28 17.31
C VAL A 308 6.26 -5.87 16.70
N ASN A 309 7.28 -5.08 17.01
CA ASN A 309 7.43 -3.70 16.55
C ASN A 309 8.39 -3.55 15.35
N ALA A 310 8.77 -4.64 14.70
CA ALA A 310 9.65 -4.61 13.52
C ALA A 310 9.10 -3.71 12.40
N GLY A 311 7.80 -3.78 12.14
CA GLY A 311 7.11 -2.91 11.18
C GLY A 311 7.17 -1.44 11.57
N ARG A 312 6.98 -1.12 12.85
CA ARG A 312 7.07 0.25 13.36
C ARG A 312 8.49 0.81 13.26
N LEU A 313 9.50 0.02 13.60
CA LEU A 313 10.91 0.38 13.41
C LEU A 313 11.21 0.69 11.95
N PHE A 314 10.67 -0.11 11.04
CA PHE A 314 10.89 0.08 9.61
C PHE A 314 10.17 1.32 9.06
N HIS A 315 8.88 1.48 9.31
CA HIS A 315 8.07 2.55 8.71
C HIS A 315 8.25 3.91 9.39
N GLU A 316 8.33 3.96 10.71
CA GLU A 316 8.43 5.23 11.45
C GLU A 316 9.89 5.65 11.68
N CYS A 317 10.78 4.68 11.88
CA CYS A 317 12.17 4.93 12.30
C CYS A 317 13.19 4.62 11.22
N ARG A 318 12.78 4.15 10.04
CA ARG A 318 13.68 3.74 8.94
C ARG A 318 14.78 2.79 9.38
N THR A 319 14.44 1.88 10.27
CA THR A 319 15.35 0.89 10.83
C THR A 319 14.85 -0.50 10.52
N GLN A 320 15.62 -1.25 9.75
CA GLN A 320 15.36 -2.66 9.50
C GLN A 320 15.84 -3.47 10.69
N TYR A 321 14.97 -4.34 11.20
CA TYR A 321 15.24 -5.25 12.30
C TYR A 321 15.19 -6.69 11.79
N GLU A 322 16.25 -7.45 12.10
CA GLU A 322 16.32 -8.87 11.83
C GLU A 322 16.68 -9.65 13.10
N ASN A 323 16.08 -10.81 13.28
CA ASN A 323 16.37 -11.73 14.35
C ASN A 323 16.71 -13.10 13.76
N ILE A 324 17.98 -13.43 13.73
CA ILE A 324 18.50 -14.61 13.05
C ILE A 324 18.94 -15.63 14.11
N ARG A 325 18.56 -16.90 13.90
CA ARG A 325 19.07 -18.00 14.72
C ARG A 325 20.33 -18.58 14.08
N THR A 326 21.44 -18.45 14.77
CA THR A 326 22.74 -19.02 14.37
C THR A 326 23.06 -20.26 15.22
N HIS A 327 24.11 -20.99 14.84
CA HIS A 327 24.64 -22.11 15.67
C HIS A 327 25.09 -21.67 17.06
N ALA A 328 25.49 -20.40 17.22
CA ALA A 328 25.91 -19.79 18.49
C ALA A 328 24.77 -19.14 19.29
N GLY A 329 23.53 -19.22 18.80
CA GLY A 329 22.37 -18.62 19.43
C GLY A 329 21.65 -17.58 18.56
N ARG A 330 20.81 -16.75 19.19
CA ARG A 330 20.09 -15.67 18.49
C ARG A 330 20.99 -14.46 18.28
N ARG A 331 20.90 -13.87 17.10
CA ARG A 331 21.59 -12.63 16.72
C ARG A 331 20.59 -11.62 16.19
N ILE A 332 20.67 -10.41 16.71
CA ILE A 332 19.89 -9.26 16.27
C ILE A 332 20.75 -8.41 15.34
N ILE A 333 20.17 -7.96 14.24
CA ILE A 333 20.79 -7.04 13.31
C ILE A 333 19.82 -5.86 13.13
N LEU A 334 20.36 -4.66 13.29
CA LEU A 334 19.67 -3.39 13.09
C LEU A 334 20.40 -2.67 11.96
N LYS A 335 19.68 -2.26 10.91
CA LYS A 335 20.25 -1.52 9.79
C LYS A 335 19.43 -0.26 9.54
N ARG A 336 20.12 0.85 9.37
CA ARG A 336 19.48 2.07 8.88
C ARG A 336 19.14 1.90 7.40
N VAL A 337 17.87 2.09 7.06
CA VAL A 337 17.43 2.09 5.65
C VAL A 337 17.80 3.45 5.06
N SER A 338 18.81 3.47 4.19
CA SER A 338 19.15 4.66 3.43
C SER A 338 18.04 5.00 2.43
N GLU A 339 17.79 6.27 2.22
CA GLU A 339 17.14 6.70 0.99
C GLU A 339 18.07 6.28 -0.16
N GLN A 340 17.74 5.20 -0.87
CA GLN A 340 18.35 4.99 -2.16
C GLN A 340 17.89 6.16 -3.05
N ARG A 341 18.77 7.16 -3.15
CA ARG A 341 18.89 7.87 -4.40
C ARG A 341 19.51 6.84 -5.35
N ASP A 342 18.68 6.25 -6.19
CA ASP A 342 19.18 5.60 -7.40
C ASP A 342 19.71 6.70 -8.31
N ASP A 343 20.91 7.18 -8.01
CA ASP A 343 21.78 7.86 -8.94
C ASP A 343 22.48 6.76 -9.76
N ALA A 344 21.88 6.32 -10.87
CA ALA A 344 22.55 5.77 -12.04
C ALA A 344 21.54 5.67 -13.21
#